data_3e542bbb8204287b5908eabec2cf13a9
#
_entry.id   3e542bbb8204287b5908eabec2cf13a9
#
_cell.length_a   1.000
_cell.length_b   1.000
_cell.length_c   1.000
_cell.angle_alpha   90.00
_cell.angle_beta   90.00
_cell.angle_gamma   90.00
#
_symmetry.space_group_name_H-M   'P 1'
#
loop_
_entity.id
_entity.type
_entity.pdbx_description
1 polymer ?
#
loop_
_entity_poly.entity_id
_entity_poly.type
_entity_poly.pdbx_seq_one_letter_code
_entity_poly.pdbx_strand_id
1 'polypeptide(L)'
;DRVDADGIRGQRGVAGSRASAYGRRLGEYVRTATEEVAVIAQIETPTAVASAGEIASVPGIDALFVGPADLSASHGRFGAYDDPVVEEAVTETITAANDAGVPVGTLATSEALIDHWTDAGYDFVIVGTDIGFLAAGADRAIARYRDDQ
;
A
#
# COMPACT_ATOMS: atom_id res chain seq x y z
N ASP A 1 7.74 -17.31 -4.95
CA ASP A 1 9.17 -17.36 -4.59
C ASP A 1 9.99 -16.82 -5.75
N ARG A 2 10.29 -15.52 -5.75
CA ARG A 2 11.21 -14.91 -6.72
C ARG A 2 12.63 -15.27 -6.33
N VAL A 3 13.45 -15.50 -7.33
CA VAL A 3 14.89 -15.81 -7.15
C VAL A 3 15.61 -14.50 -7.28
N ASP A 4 16.41 -14.13 -6.27
CA ASP A 4 17.31 -12.98 -6.34
C ASP A 4 18.48 -13.24 -7.29
N ALA A 5 19.33 -12.20 -7.51
CA ALA A 5 20.50 -12.29 -8.37
C ALA A 5 21.51 -13.36 -7.94
N ASP A 6 21.49 -13.76 -6.67
CA ASP A 6 22.37 -14.78 -6.08
C ASP A 6 21.72 -16.18 -6.05
N GLY A 7 20.50 -16.33 -6.60
CA GLY A 7 19.78 -17.58 -6.65
C GLY A 7 19.09 -17.98 -5.35
N ILE A 8 18.96 -17.06 -4.38
CA ILE A 8 18.27 -17.29 -3.13
C ILE A 8 16.76 -17.28 -3.38
N ARG A 9 16.09 -18.36 -2.98
CA ARG A 9 14.63 -18.48 -3.08
C ARG A 9 14.00 -18.19 -1.72
N GLY A 10 13.03 -17.28 -1.69
CA GLY A 10 12.16 -17.14 -0.54
C GLY A 10 11.38 -18.43 -0.25
N GLN A 11 11.07 -18.69 1.02
CA GLN A 11 10.22 -19.82 1.40
C GLN A 11 8.81 -19.33 1.66
N ARG A 12 7.91 -19.59 0.71
CA ARG A 12 6.50 -19.26 0.85
C ARG A 12 5.69 -20.50 1.19
N GLY A 13 4.81 -20.39 2.18
CA GLY A 13 3.84 -21.44 2.47
C GLY A 13 2.87 -21.64 1.31
N VAL A 14 2.53 -22.89 1.02
CA VAL A 14 1.57 -23.29 -0.02
C VAL A 14 0.33 -23.87 0.63
N ALA A 15 -0.84 -23.33 0.29
CA ALA A 15 -2.11 -23.80 0.83
C ALA A 15 -3.22 -23.77 -0.22
N GLY A 16 -4.24 -24.59 -0.02
CA GLY A 16 -5.47 -24.60 -0.83
C GLY A 16 -6.39 -23.42 -0.52
N SER A 17 -5.86 -22.18 -0.64
CA SER A 17 -6.59 -20.95 -0.39
C SER A 17 -7.51 -20.56 -1.55
N ARG A 18 -8.27 -19.46 -1.38
CA ARG A 18 -9.13 -18.89 -2.43
C ARG A 18 -8.35 -18.58 -3.72
N ALA A 19 -7.10 -18.11 -3.61
CA ALA A 19 -6.25 -17.80 -4.76
C ALA A 19 -6.00 -19.01 -5.67
N SER A 20 -5.96 -20.23 -5.10
CA SER A 20 -5.83 -21.49 -5.85
C SER A 20 -7.18 -22.19 -6.13
N ALA A 21 -8.30 -21.47 -6.08
CA ALA A 21 -9.66 -22.02 -6.16
C ALA A 21 -9.90 -23.14 -5.14
N TYR A 22 -9.51 -22.88 -3.87
CA TYR A 22 -9.58 -23.86 -2.77
C TYR A 22 -8.85 -25.17 -3.07
N GLY A 23 -7.67 -25.05 -3.67
CA GLY A 23 -6.80 -26.19 -4.01
C GLY A 23 -7.06 -26.83 -5.38
N ARG A 24 -8.18 -26.49 -6.06
CA ARG A 24 -8.50 -27.09 -7.36
C ARG A 24 -7.50 -26.73 -8.46
N ARG A 25 -6.87 -25.57 -8.36
CA ARG A 25 -5.87 -25.03 -9.31
C ARG A 25 -4.50 -24.86 -8.65
N LEU A 26 -4.21 -25.58 -7.57
CA LEU A 26 -2.99 -25.37 -6.79
C LEU A 26 -1.72 -25.55 -7.62
N GLY A 27 -1.65 -26.59 -8.45
CA GLY A 27 -0.49 -26.86 -9.29
C GLY A 27 -0.23 -25.78 -10.36
N GLU A 28 -1.26 -25.18 -10.89
CA GLU A 28 -1.18 -24.04 -11.81
C GLU A 28 -0.75 -22.77 -11.06
N TYR A 29 -1.44 -22.46 -9.98
CA TYR A 29 -1.13 -21.30 -9.12
C TYR A 29 0.33 -21.26 -8.66
N VAL A 30 0.88 -22.39 -8.23
CA VAL A 30 2.29 -22.44 -7.80
C VAL A 30 3.26 -22.13 -8.94
N ARG A 31 2.92 -22.49 -10.19
CA ARG A 31 3.77 -22.19 -11.33
C ARG A 31 3.69 -20.73 -11.80
N THR A 32 2.52 -20.10 -11.69
CA THR A 32 2.26 -18.77 -12.26
C THR A 32 2.30 -17.64 -11.21
N ALA A 33 2.18 -17.97 -9.91
CA ALA A 33 2.06 -16.98 -8.84
C ALA A 33 3.19 -15.93 -8.80
N THR A 34 4.39 -16.30 -9.23
CA THR A 34 5.53 -15.36 -9.28
C THR A 34 5.33 -14.27 -10.34
N GLU A 35 4.61 -14.58 -11.42
CA GLU A 35 4.33 -13.66 -12.51
C GLU A 35 3.01 -12.88 -12.32
N GLU A 36 2.05 -13.49 -11.59
CA GLU A 36 0.70 -12.96 -11.43
C GLU A 36 0.50 -12.15 -10.14
N VAL A 37 1.39 -12.28 -9.15
CA VAL A 37 1.25 -11.63 -7.83
C VAL A 37 2.27 -10.50 -7.70
N ALA A 38 1.77 -9.27 -7.58
CA ALA A 38 2.60 -8.13 -7.20
C ALA A 38 2.96 -8.17 -5.71
N VAL A 39 4.20 -7.83 -5.38
CA VAL A 39 4.70 -7.66 -4.02
C VAL A 39 4.92 -6.17 -3.76
N ILE A 40 4.09 -5.60 -2.91
CA ILE A 40 4.16 -4.20 -2.54
C ILE A 40 4.66 -4.11 -1.09
N ALA A 41 5.78 -3.41 -0.88
CA ALA A 41 6.34 -3.22 0.45
C ALA A 41 5.78 -1.95 1.08
N GLN A 42 5.23 -2.07 2.30
CA GLN A 42 4.66 -0.93 3.01
C GLN A 42 5.71 -0.23 3.86
N ILE A 43 5.79 1.09 3.70
CA ILE A 43 6.69 2.01 4.41
C ILE A 43 5.84 2.84 5.38
N GLU A 44 6.02 2.61 6.68
CA GLU A 44 5.15 3.18 7.70
C GLU A 44 5.86 3.53 9.02
N THR A 45 7.18 3.45 9.02
CA THR A 45 8.01 3.79 10.18
C THR A 45 9.25 4.57 9.77
N PRO A 46 9.86 5.39 10.68
CA PRO A 46 11.11 6.10 10.39
C PRO A 46 12.24 5.18 9.92
N THR A 47 12.32 3.98 10.49
CA THR A 47 13.33 2.99 10.08
C THR A 47 13.06 2.49 8.66
N ALA A 48 11.81 2.25 8.29
CA ALA A 48 11.46 1.83 6.94
C ALA A 48 11.71 2.96 5.93
N VAL A 49 11.42 4.21 6.27
CA VAL A 49 11.74 5.39 5.44
C VAL A 49 13.25 5.44 5.17
N ALA A 50 14.08 5.37 6.22
CA ALA A 50 15.54 5.39 6.07
C ALA A 50 16.09 4.22 5.21
N SER A 51 15.36 3.10 5.13
CA SER A 51 15.72 1.92 4.34
C SER A 51 14.93 1.79 3.03
N ALA A 52 14.11 2.78 2.66
CA ALA A 52 13.20 2.67 1.52
C ALA A 52 13.92 2.34 0.20
N GLY A 53 15.08 2.93 -0.05
CA GLY A 53 15.89 2.64 -1.23
C GLY A 53 16.45 1.20 -1.24
N GLU A 54 16.88 0.69 -0.09
CA GLU A 54 17.32 -0.70 0.04
C GLU A 54 16.17 -1.66 -0.19
N ILE A 55 14.99 -1.38 0.39
CA ILE A 55 13.77 -2.18 0.21
C ILE A 55 13.34 -2.17 -1.26
N ALA A 56 13.28 -1.00 -1.89
CA ALA A 56 12.91 -0.85 -3.30
C ALA A 56 13.84 -1.62 -4.24
N SER A 57 15.13 -1.71 -3.88
CA SER A 57 16.14 -2.41 -4.67
C SER A 57 16.10 -3.93 -4.54
N VAL A 58 15.30 -4.49 -3.64
CA VAL A 58 15.18 -5.95 -3.47
C VAL A 58 14.52 -6.57 -4.69
N PRO A 59 15.18 -7.53 -5.38
CA PRO A 59 14.59 -8.20 -6.53
C PRO A 59 13.25 -8.86 -6.16
N GLY A 60 12.19 -8.47 -6.85
CA GLY A 60 10.85 -9.00 -6.61
C GLY A 60 9.93 -8.08 -5.80
N ILE A 61 10.39 -6.93 -5.36
CA ILE A 61 9.51 -5.83 -4.96
C ILE A 61 9.02 -5.12 -6.22
N ASP A 62 7.72 -5.01 -6.37
CA ASP A 62 7.05 -4.41 -7.54
C ASP A 62 6.65 -2.96 -7.30
N ALA A 63 6.45 -2.57 -6.05
CA ALA A 63 6.12 -1.20 -5.65
C ALA A 63 6.42 -0.97 -4.17
N LEU A 64 6.52 0.30 -3.78
CA LEU A 64 6.40 0.74 -2.39
C LEU A 64 4.98 1.26 -2.12
N PHE A 65 4.58 1.26 -0.86
CA PHE A 65 3.31 1.82 -0.42
C PHE A 65 3.51 2.55 0.91
N VAL A 66 3.19 3.83 0.95
CA VAL A 66 3.22 4.59 2.21
C VAL A 66 1.91 4.37 2.96
N GLY A 67 1.99 3.90 4.20
CA GLY A 67 0.86 3.82 5.13
C GLY A 67 0.72 5.13 5.91
N PRO A 68 -0.07 6.12 5.47
CA PRO A 68 -0.01 7.48 6.02
C PRO A 68 -0.42 7.56 7.50
N ALA A 69 -1.41 6.76 7.91
CA ALA A 69 -1.85 6.74 9.30
C ALA A 69 -0.75 6.22 10.24
N ASP A 70 -0.16 5.07 9.89
CA ASP A 70 0.88 4.44 10.70
C ASP A 70 2.18 5.24 10.64
N LEU A 71 2.55 5.79 9.48
CA LEU A 71 3.71 6.67 9.34
C LEU A 71 3.58 7.91 10.23
N SER A 72 2.47 8.63 10.16
CA SER A 72 2.22 9.79 11.01
C SER A 72 2.18 9.44 12.49
N ALA A 73 1.59 8.30 12.85
CA ALA A 73 1.58 7.79 14.23
C ALA A 73 2.99 7.47 14.73
N SER A 74 3.83 6.85 13.91
CA SER A 74 5.21 6.49 14.26
C SER A 74 6.11 7.70 14.49
N HIS A 75 5.76 8.84 13.91
CA HIS A 75 6.37 10.14 14.17
C HIS A 75 5.72 10.90 15.35
N GLY A 76 4.72 10.32 16.04
CA GLY A 76 3.98 10.98 17.11
C GLY A 76 3.04 12.10 16.59
N ARG A 77 2.61 12.02 15.34
CA ARG A 77 1.81 13.00 14.60
C ARG A 77 0.56 12.39 13.99
N PHE A 78 -0.06 11.42 14.66
CA PHE A 78 -1.20 10.67 14.12
C PHE A 78 -2.25 11.57 13.47
N GLY A 79 -2.48 11.36 12.17
CA GLY A 79 -3.47 12.09 11.37
C GLY A 79 -3.06 13.51 10.93
N ALA A 80 -1.90 14.02 11.36
CA ALA A 80 -1.35 15.29 10.90
C ALA A 80 -0.48 15.06 9.67
N TYR A 81 -1.11 14.86 8.53
CA TYR A 81 -0.42 14.50 7.27
C TYR A 81 0.34 15.68 6.66
N ASP A 82 -0.01 16.91 7.04
CA ASP A 82 0.62 18.17 6.68
C ASP A 82 1.72 18.61 7.67
N ASP A 83 2.03 17.79 8.68
CA ASP A 83 3.15 18.06 9.57
C ASP A 83 4.47 17.90 8.77
N PRO A 84 5.39 18.89 8.86
CA PRO A 84 6.64 18.87 8.07
C PRO A 84 7.46 17.60 8.22
N VAL A 85 7.45 16.95 9.37
CA VAL A 85 8.17 15.68 9.59
C VAL A 85 7.54 14.54 8.82
N VAL A 86 6.21 14.53 8.67
CA VAL A 86 5.49 13.52 7.88
C VAL A 86 5.69 13.76 6.39
N GLU A 87 5.58 15.03 5.95
CA GLU A 87 5.83 15.39 4.55
C GLU A 87 7.25 15.08 4.10
N GLU A 88 8.25 15.31 4.96
CA GLU A 88 9.64 14.96 4.69
C GLU A 88 9.79 13.44 4.51
N ALA A 89 9.23 12.63 5.42
CA ALA A 89 9.27 11.18 5.34
C ALA A 89 8.57 10.63 4.08
N VAL A 90 7.47 11.25 3.67
CA VAL A 90 6.77 10.95 2.40
C VAL A 90 7.68 11.26 1.21
N THR A 91 8.25 12.46 1.19
CA THR A 91 9.14 12.91 0.11
C THR A 91 10.38 12.02 -0.03
N GLU A 92 11.00 11.65 1.09
CA GLU A 92 12.14 10.72 1.10
C GLU A 92 11.75 9.36 0.52
N THR A 93 10.57 8.83 0.89
CA THR A 93 10.11 7.54 0.37
C THR A 93 9.83 7.58 -1.12
N ILE A 94 9.17 8.64 -1.61
CA ILE A 94 8.90 8.84 -3.05
C ILE A 94 10.21 8.96 -3.83
N THR A 95 11.16 9.74 -3.32
CA THR A 95 12.48 9.90 -3.94
C THR A 95 13.21 8.56 -4.03
N ALA A 96 13.23 7.80 -2.94
CA ALA A 96 13.88 6.49 -2.90
C ALA A 96 13.25 5.47 -3.87
N ALA A 97 11.92 5.49 -4.02
CA ALA A 97 11.21 4.65 -4.98
C ALA A 97 11.57 5.03 -6.43
N ASN A 98 11.54 6.33 -6.74
CA ASN A 98 11.90 6.86 -8.05
C ASN A 98 13.34 6.51 -8.45
N ASP A 99 14.29 6.68 -7.53
CA ASP A 99 15.71 6.36 -7.75
C ASP A 99 15.92 4.85 -8.01
N ALA A 100 15.11 3.99 -7.40
CA ALA A 100 15.12 2.56 -7.61
C ALA A 100 14.31 2.13 -8.86
N GLY A 101 13.53 3.02 -9.46
CA GLY A 101 12.68 2.75 -10.62
C GLY A 101 11.46 1.89 -10.32
N VAL A 102 10.95 1.90 -9.08
CA VAL A 102 9.72 1.21 -8.68
C VAL A 102 8.61 2.22 -8.37
N PRO A 103 7.35 1.94 -8.73
CA PRO A 103 6.23 2.83 -8.41
C PRO A 103 5.99 2.89 -6.90
N VAL A 104 5.45 4.03 -6.44
CA VAL A 104 5.05 4.24 -5.05
C VAL A 104 3.61 4.72 -4.95
N GLY A 105 2.87 4.17 -4.03
CA GLY A 105 1.46 4.52 -3.80
C GLY A 105 1.12 4.80 -2.36
N THR A 106 -0.12 5.25 -2.13
CA THR A 106 -0.67 5.50 -0.80
C THR A 106 -2.20 5.31 -0.76
N LEU A 107 -2.79 5.55 0.41
CA LEU A 107 -4.23 5.49 0.66
C LEU A 107 -4.77 6.89 0.97
N ALA A 108 -5.85 7.27 0.28
CA ALA A 108 -6.68 8.42 0.60
C ALA A 108 -8.08 7.97 1.00
N THR A 109 -8.57 8.45 2.14
CA THR A 109 -9.89 8.10 2.67
C THR A 109 -10.90 9.26 2.57
N SER A 110 -10.51 10.38 1.98
CA SER A 110 -11.35 11.55 1.73
C SER A 110 -10.91 12.28 0.45
N GLU A 111 -11.80 13.08 -0.12
CA GLU A 111 -11.51 13.90 -1.30
C GLU A 111 -10.29 14.81 -1.07
N ALA A 112 -10.21 15.47 0.07
CA ALA A 112 -9.08 16.34 0.41
C ALA A 112 -7.73 15.58 0.46
N LEU A 113 -7.75 14.31 0.92
CA LEU A 113 -6.55 13.49 0.91
C LEU A 113 -6.21 12.97 -0.49
N ILE A 114 -7.19 12.77 -1.36
CA ILE A 114 -6.92 12.43 -2.76
C ILE A 114 -6.15 13.56 -3.43
N ASP A 115 -6.63 14.80 -3.30
CA ASP A 115 -5.96 15.98 -3.84
C ASP A 115 -4.55 16.13 -3.26
N HIS A 116 -4.43 16.08 -1.93
CA HIS A 116 -3.15 16.20 -1.22
C HIS A 116 -2.11 15.18 -1.69
N TRP A 117 -2.50 13.90 -1.79
CA TRP A 117 -1.56 12.84 -2.21
C TRP A 117 -1.27 12.86 -3.71
N THR A 118 -2.22 13.30 -4.54
CA THR A 118 -1.97 13.48 -5.98
C THR A 118 -0.90 14.53 -6.21
N ASP A 119 -0.95 15.64 -5.47
CA ASP A 119 0.03 16.72 -5.55
C ASP A 119 1.40 16.32 -4.97
N ALA A 120 1.45 15.37 -4.04
CA ALA A 120 2.70 14.88 -3.46
C ALA A 120 3.55 14.03 -4.44
N GLY A 121 2.97 13.55 -5.55
CA GLY A 121 3.70 12.86 -6.62
C GLY A 121 3.72 11.34 -6.50
N TYR A 122 2.72 10.73 -5.85
CA TYR A 122 2.53 9.28 -5.88
C TYR A 122 2.10 8.78 -7.26
N ASP A 123 2.59 7.59 -7.66
CA ASP A 123 2.22 6.94 -8.93
C ASP A 123 0.80 6.38 -8.91
N PHE A 124 0.32 5.97 -7.73
CA PHE A 124 -1.05 5.48 -7.55
C PHE A 124 -1.59 5.78 -6.15
N VAL A 125 -2.91 5.98 -6.07
CA VAL A 125 -3.63 6.24 -4.82
C VAL A 125 -4.80 5.28 -4.69
N ILE A 126 -4.90 4.57 -3.57
CA ILE A 126 -6.11 3.82 -3.19
C ILE A 126 -7.11 4.83 -2.65
N VAL A 127 -8.23 5.03 -3.35
CA VAL A 127 -9.18 6.11 -3.08
C VAL A 127 -10.27 5.77 -2.05
N GLY A 128 -10.06 4.74 -1.26
CA GLY A 128 -10.97 4.34 -0.18
C GLY A 128 -10.95 2.85 0.10
N THR A 129 -11.79 2.42 1.02
CA THR A 129 -11.95 1.02 1.41
C THR A 129 -13.40 0.59 1.24
N ASP A 130 -13.64 -0.70 1.01
CA ASP A 130 -14.98 -1.29 0.91
C ASP A 130 -15.82 -0.99 2.15
N ILE A 131 -15.23 -1.13 3.35
CA ILE A 131 -15.90 -0.83 4.62
C ILE A 131 -16.21 0.66 4.77
N GLY A 132 -15.30 1.54 4.30
CA GLY A 132 -15.54 2.99 4.28
C GLY A 132 -16.69 3.37 3.36
N PHE A 133 -16.74 2.80 2.16
CA PHE A 133 -17.85 3.02 1.23
C PHE A 133 -19.17 2.49 1.77
N LEU A 134 -19.17 1.33 2.43
CA LEU A 134 -20.35 0.75 3.07
C LEU A 134 -20.88 1.66 4.19
N ALA A 135 -20.00 2.09 5.10
CA ALA A 135 -20.36 2.98 6.21
C ALA A 135 -20.94 4.30 5.69
N ALA A 136 -20.23 4.97 4.78
CA ALA A 136 -20.70 6.22 4.19
C ALA A 136 -22.02 6.06 3.41
N GLY A 137 -22.24 4.91 2.76
CA GLY A 137 -23.49 4.58 2.10
C GLY A 137 -24.65 4.44 3.10
N ALA A 138 -24.43 3.75 4.22
CA ALA A 138 -25.41 3.60 5.29
C ALA A 138 -25.74 4.94 5.95
N ASP A 139 -24.75 5.76 6.26
CA ASP A 139 -24.94 7.08 6.87
C ASP A 139 -25.77 8.00 5.97
N ARG A 140 -25.49 8.02 4.66
CA ARG A 140 -26.30 8.78 3.69
C ARG A 140 -27.75 8.31 3.65
N ALA A 141 -27.99 7.01 3.68
CA ALA A 141 -29.36 6.46 3.67
C ALA A 141 -30.12 6.83 4.94
N ILE A 142 -29.47 6.78 6.11
CA ILE A 142 -30.04 7.15 7.40
C ILE A 142 -30.33 8.65 7.44
N ALA A 143 -29.40 9.49 6.99
CA ALA A 143 -29.61 10.94 6.93
C ALA A 143 -30.84 11.28 6.06
N ARG A 144 -30.91 10.70 4.86
CA ARG A 144 -32.07 10.89 3.97
C ARG A 144 -33.42 10.55 4.63
N TYR A 145 -33.47 9.41 5.35
CA TYR A 145 -34.68 9.00 6.04
C TYR A 145 -35.08 9.99 7.16
N ARG A 146 -34.13 10.56 7.88
CA ARG A 146 -34.34 11.51 8.97
C ARG A 146 -34.80 12.89 8.47
N ASP A 147 -34.25 13.34 7.33
CA ASP A 147 -34.62 14.63 6.73
C ASP A 147 -36.07 14.64 6.19
N ASP A 148 -36.63 13.45 5.91
CA ASP A 148 -38.02 13.30 5.44
C ASP A 148 -39.07 13.19 6.60
N GLN A 149 -38.64 13.27 7.88
CA GLN A 149 -39.51 13.22 9.08
C GLN A 149 -39.74 14.62 9.67
#